data_9a5b2623d117031ab460bacf69ba52ff
#
_entry.id   9a5b2623d117031ab460bacf69ba52ff
#
_cell.length_a   1.000
_cell.length_b   1.000
_cell.length_c   1.000
_cell.angle_alpha   90.00
_cell.angle_beta   90.00
_cell.angle_gamma   90.00
#
_symmetry.space_group_name_H-M   'P 1'
#
loop_
_entity.id
_entity.type
_entity.pdbx_description
1 polymer ?
#
loop_
_entity_poly.entity_id
_entity_poly.type
_entity_poly.pdbx_seq_one_letter_code
_entity_poly.pdbx_strand_id
1 'polypeptide(L)'
;MWLGTYDGVNCYDGRNMEIFRSEFSPEKTLNNIIHAINQADNGCLWISTHLGVNRLSPTARKVVGSYEFKDYYLHSNQHGDTWIIAQDTLYFYNPRLERFVKLQAPTVSTEDMDRRSFVTPNGIFWLFPQDTGTLIQVSIDNFEKDSLSVKPTAMTSAFHPKAIRHIFYQNNCFCFIDSDHDLYLYDLSRKTKIYIRNLASLLAYGDDIEGIVPFHEDIIIAFRTHGLIRLCTSHKFEIEMIDRNVRIYDIFHDPQQGILWVGTDGQGALMYSRKQDIATNLLLGSLSPNLNRQVRSIMTDTQGDLWFGTKGDGLLHISRYDEGIKPEKTEVIAPEGRQKATDYRKWEREFHVYILKQSRYYNGFWLGTGTPGLYFYSYDDHTLQQVEGHLSDTTVEVHDLHEENDSTLYI
;
A
#
# COMPACT_ATOMS: atom_id res chain seq x y z
N MET A 1 -9.77 4.48 2.65
CA MET A 1 -9.05 5.70 2.23
C MET A 1 -9.59 6.91 2.98
N TRP A 2 -8.72 7.76 3.49
CA TRP A 2 -9.07 9.01 4.16
C TRP A 2 -8.68 10.19 3.29
N LEU A 3 -9.58 11.16 3.14
CA LEU A 3 -9.41 12.32 2.28
C LEU A 3 -9.70 13.60 3.07
N GLY A 4 -8.75 14.52 3.07
CA GLY A 4 -8.93 15.86 3.63
C GLY A 4 -9.53 16.80 2.60
N THR A 5 -10.52 17.58 3.03
CA THR A 5 -11.17 18.57 2.15
C THR A 5 -11.37 19.89 2.91
N TYR A 6 -11.87 20.90 2.22
CA TYR A 6 -12.32 22.15 2.86
C TYR A 6 -13.63 21.98 3.66
N ASP A 7 -14.27 20.81 3.59
CA ASP A 7 -15.54 20.53 4.27
C ASP A 7 -15.47 19.30 5.18
N GLY A 8 -14.31 19.06 5.76
CA GLY A 8 -14.06 18.01 6.73
C GLY A 8 -13.22 16.86 6.22
N VAL A 9 -13.13 15.83 7.06
CA VAL A 9 -12.42 14.59 6.76
C VAL A 9 -13.40 13.58 6.18
N ASN A 10 -13.06 13.00 5.07
CA ASN A 10 -13.88 12.02 4.38
C ASN A 10 -13.24 10.64 4.46
N CYS A 11 -14.02 9.62 4.80
CA CYS A 11 -13.60 8.22 4.80
C CYS A 11 -14.31 7.46 3.68
N TYR A 12 -13.56 6.93 2.75
CA TYR A 12 -14.05 6.08 1.67
C TYR A 12 -13.70 4.62 1.94
N ASP A 13 -14.71 3.76 2.00
CA ASP A 13 -14.58 2.31 2.29
C ASP A 13 -14.54 1.41 1.04
N GLY A 14 -14.57 2.01 -0.15
CA GLY A 14 -14.66 1.32 -1.43
C GLY A 14 -16.07 1.39 -2.05
N ARG A 15 -17.09 1.81 -1.27
CA ARG A 15 -18.48 1.95 -1.73
C ARG A 15 -19.12 3.24 -1.25
N ASN A 16 -18.92 3.59 0.01
CA ASN A 16 -19.57 4.71 0.67
C ASN A 16 -18.56 5.76 1.08
N MET A 17 -19.02 7.01 1.17
CA MET A 17 -18.26 8.12 1.69
C MET A 17 -18.89 8.59 3.00
N GLU A 18 -18.14 8.54 4.11
CA GLU A 18 -18.55 9.10 5.40
C GLU A 18 -17.79 10.40 5.65
N ILE A 19 -18.49 11.43 6.13
CA ILE A 19 -17.92 12.78 6.32
C ILE A 19 -17.90 13.12 7.83
N PHE A 20 -16.74 13.53 8.32
CA PHE A 20 -16.50 13.99 9.68
C PHE A 20 -16.33 15.51 9.66
N ARG A 21 -17.29 16.26 10.27
CA ARG A 21 -17.31 17.73 10.35
C ARG A 21 -17.30 18.20 11.80
N SER A 22 -16.73 19.38 12.04
CA SER A 22 -16.64 19.98 13.38
C SER A 22 -18.00 20.41 13.95
N GLU A 23 -18.98 20.72 13.09
CA GLU A 23 -20.23 21.40 13.50
C GLU A 23 -21.23 20.52 14.27
N PHE A 24 -21.05 19.19 14.24
CA PHE A 24 -22.07 18.27 14.75
C PHE A 24 -21.71 17.55 16.05
N SER A 25 -20.54 17.76 16.62
CA SER A 25 -20.12 17.15 17.89
C SER A 25 -18.82 17.75 18.41
N PRO A 26 -18.70 18.03 19.72
CA PRO A 26 -17.43 18.43 20.35
C PRO A 26 -16.34 17.33 20.27
N GLU A 27 -16.69 16.13 19.84
CA GLU A 27 -15.79 15.02 19.63
C GLU A 27 -15.20 14.96 18.21
N LYS A 28 -15.47 15.96 17.36
CA LYS A 28 -15.02 16.05 15.98
C LYS A 28 -13.87 17.04 15.81
N THR A 29 -13.39 17.20 14.58
CA THR A 29 -12.21 18.00 14.25
C THR A 29 -12.30 19.44 14.74
N LEU A 30 -11.17 20.06 15.09
CA LEU A 30 -11.09 21.47 15.49
C LEU A 30 -11.60 22.44 14.42
N ASN A 31 -11.49 22.04 13.14
CA ASN A 31 -11.92 22.83 11.99
C ASN A 31 -12.26 21.91 10.82
N ASN A 32 -13.11 22.38 9.89
CA ASN A 32 -13.49 21.63 8.69
C ASN A 32 -12.45 21.75 7.55
N ILE A 33 -11.59 22.76 7.58
CA ILE A 33 -10.53 22.92 6.59
C ILE A 33 -9.37 22.02 6.96
N ILE A 34 -9.21 20.93 6.20
CA ILE A 34 -8.17 19.93 6.44
C ILE A 34 -6.97 20.24 5.54
N HIS A 35 -5.80 20.39 6.15
CA HIS A 35 -4.57 20.70 5.46
C HIS A 35 -3.80 19.41 5.09
N ALA A 36 -3.76 18.44 6.02
CA ALA A 36 -3.07 17.18 5.82
C ALA A 36 -3.67 16.06 6.67
N ILE A 37 -3.52 14.83 6.24
CA ILE A 37 -3.83 13.62 7.00
C ILE A 37 -2.58 12.76 7.03
N ASN A 38 -2.10 12.42 8.22
CA ASN A 38 -0.92 11.61 8.42
C ASN A 38 -1.24 10.42 9.32
N GLN A 39 -0.48 9.36 9.20
CA GLN A 39 -0.61 8.21 10.10
C GLN A 39 -0.10 8.57 11.49
N ALA A 40 -0.86 8.20 12.52
CA ALA A 40 -0.46 8.25 13.93
C ALA A 40 -0.14 6.86 14.45
N ASP A 41 0.30 6.79 15.71
CA ASP A 41 0.47 5.55 16.43
C ASP A 41 -0.85 4.77 16.61
N ASN A 42 -0.76 3.47 16.83
CA ASN A 42 -1.92 2.59 17.12
C ASN A 42 -3.07 2.66 16.10
N GLY A 43 -2.75 2.89 14.83
CA GLY A 43 -3.74 2.97 13.75
C GLY A 43 -4.61 4.21 13.78
N CYS A 44 -4.32 5.20 14.63
CA CYS A 44 -4.95 6.51 14.61
C CYS A 44 -4.43 7.35 13.42
N LEU A 45 -5.10 8.47 13.18
CA LEU A 45 -4.72 9.45 12.17
C LEU A 45 -4.50 10.82 12.81
N TRP A 46 -3.49 11.51 12.33
CA TRP A 46 -3.31 12.93 12.59
C TRP A 46 -4.01 13.74 11.51
N ILE A 47 -4.91 14.60 11.94
CA ILE A 47 -5.67 15.49 11.07
C ILE A 47 -5.20 16.92 11.34
N SER A 48 -4.46 17.48 10.39
CA SER A 48 -3.99 18.86 10.46
C SER A 48 -5.07 19.82 9.96
N THR A 49 -5.37 20.84 10.75
CA THR A 49 -6.36 21.86 10.44
C THR A 49 -5.77 23.26 10.61
N HIS A 50 -6.49 24.29 10.24
CA HIS A 50 -6.08 25.67 10.46
C HIS A 50 -5.89 26.05 11.95
N LEU A 51 -6.58 25.37 12.86
CA LEU A 51 -6.53 25.67 14.31
C LEU A 51 -5.61 24.72 15.10
N GLY A 52 -5.04 23.72 14.45
CA GLY A 52 -4.16 22.76 15.10
C GLY A 52 -4.40 21.34 14.64
N VAL A 53 -4.00 20.38 15.45
CA VAL A 53 -3.92 18.97 15.10
C VAL A 53 -4.90 18.15 15.93
N ASN A 54 -5.66 17.30 15.27
CA ASN A 54 -6.52 16.31 15.90
C ASN A 54 -5.94 14.90 15.74
N ARG A 55 -6.11 14.08 16.74
CA ARG A 55 -5.86 12.65 16.68
C ARG A 55 -7.19 11.93 16.54
N LEU A 56 -7.44 11.33 15.37
CA LEU A 56 -8.67 10.62 15.04
C LEU A 56 -8.45 9.13 15.19
N SER A 57 -9.35 8.44 15.90
CA SER A 57 -9.42 6.98 15.91
C SER A 57 -10.39 6.50 14.82
N PRO A 58 -9.91 5.83 13.75
CA PRO A 58 -10.78 5.27 12.72
C PRO A 58 -11.73 4.21 13.26
N THR A 59 -11.25 3.38 14.20
CA THR A 59 -12.06 2.30 14.82
C THR A 59 -13.17 2.84 15.70
N ALA A 60 -12.87 3.85 16.56
CA ALA A 60 -13.85 4.49 17.41
C ALA A 60 -14.66 5.56 16.67
N ARG A 61 -14.27 5.92 15.44
CA ARG A 61 -14.87 6.96 14.60
C ARG A 61 -15.02 8.31 15.31
N LYS A 62 -14.03 8.68 16.11
CA LYS A 62 -14.03 9.93 16.87
C LYS A 62 -12.64 10.50 17.07
N VAL A 63 -12.58 11.80 17.34
CA VAL A 63 -11.37 12.48 17.79
C VAL A 63 -11.07 12.07 19.23
N VAL A 64 -9.85 11.57 19.46
CA VAL A 64 -9.37 11.12 20.77
C VAL A 64 -8.35 12.08 21.39
N GLY A 65 -7.90 13.09 20.65
CA GLY A 65 -7.02 14.15 21.13
C GLY A 65 -7.07 15.37 20.23
N SER A 66 -6.95 16.55 20.81
CA SER A 66 -6.93 17.83 20.09
C SER A 66 -5.84 18.73 20.64
N TYR A 67 -5.03 19.29 19.76
CA TYR A 67 -3.84 20.07 20.11
C TYR A 67 -3.83 21.35 19.28
N GLU A 68 -3.84 22.51 19.94
CA GLU A 68 -3.84 23.81 19.28
C GLU A 68 -2.41 24.20 18.84
N PHE A 69 -2.26 24.48 17.57
CA PHE A 69 -1.05 25.03 16.97
C PHE A 69 -1.41 26.08 15.93
N LYS A 70 -0.56 27.07 15.78
CA LYS A 70 -0.65 28.09 14.73
C LYS A 70 0.62 28.06 13.90
N ASP A 71 0.47 28.26 12.59
CA ASP A 71 1.58 28.33 11.65
C ASP A 71 2.56 27.17 11.86
N TYR A 72 2.08 25.96 11.61
CA TYR A 72 2.81 24.74 11.89
C TYR A 72 2.85 23.77 10.70
N TYR A 73 3.85 22.87 10.73
CA TYR A 73 3.97 21.72 9.85
C TYR A 73 4.06 20.44 10.67
N LEU A 74 3.31 19.43 10.28
CA LEU A 74 3.30 18.13 10.94
C LEU A 74 3.92 17.07 10.03
N HIS A 75 4.83 16.31 10.59
CA HIS A 75 5.45 15.16 9.93
C HIS A 75 5.26 13.92 10.78
N SER A 76 4.89 12.81 10.16
CA SER A 76 4.86 11.51 10.83
C SER A 76 5.34 10.41 9.89
N ASN A 77 5.86 9.32 10.47
CA ASN A 77 6.17 8.12 9.74
C ASN A 77 5.06 7.08 9.91
N GLN A 78 5.19 5.96 9.21
CA GLN A 78 4.23 4.85 9.26
C GLN A 78 4.18 4.13 10.63
N HIS A 79 5.13 4.40 11.53
CA HIS A 79 5.16 3.86 12.90
C HIS A 79 4.54 4.80 13.92
N GLY A 80 4.13 6.00 13.50
CA GLY A 80 3.47 6.99 14.33
C GLY A 80 4.41 7.96 15.04
N ASP A 81 5.72 7.92 14.78
CA ASP A 81 6.64 8.94 15.27
C ASP A 81 6.29 10.29 14.65
N THR A 82 5.87 11.23 15.49
CA THR A 82 5.23 12.47 15.04
C THR A 82 5.93 13.70 15.59
N TRP A 83 6.20 14.62 14.67
CA TRP A 83 6.89 15.87 14.93
C TRP A 83 6.10 17.05 14.41
N ILE A 84 6.16 18.16 15.11
CA ILE A 84 5.59 19.44 14.68
C ILE A 84 6.66 20.52 14.75
N ILE A 85 6.75 21.31 13.69
CA ILE A 85 7.47 22.58 13.69
C ILE A 85 6.42 23.67 13.75
N ALA A 86 6.45 24.50 14.78
CA ALA A 86 5.55 25.65 14.93
C ALA A 86 6.32 26.84 15.49
N GLN A 87 6.21 28.01 14.86
CA GLN A 87 6.82 29.25 15.33
C GLN A 87 8.29 29.08 15.76
N ASP A 88 9.12 28.55 14.88
CA ASP A 88 10.54 28.26 15.09
C ASP A 88 10.86 27.27 16.23
N THR A 89 9.86 26.53 16.67
CA THR A 89 9.98 25.53 17.73
C THR A 89 9.64 24.15 17.21
N LEU A 90 10.47 23.19 17.57
CA LEU A 90 10.24 21.79 17.30
C LEU A 90 9.52 21.13 18.47
N TYR A 91 8.49 20.36 18.16
CA TYR A 91 7.72 19.55 19.12
C TYR A 91 7.72 18.11 18.65
N PHE A 92 7.66 17.21 19.62
CA PHE A 92 7.57 15.80 19.40
C PHE A 92 6.38 15.24 20.19
N TYR A 93 5.63 14.31 19.60
CA TYR A 93 4.53 13.66 20.29
C TYR A 93 5.05 12.53 21.18
N ASN A 94 4.83 12.66 22.50
CA ASN A 94 5.12 11.59 23.44
C ASN A 94 3.84 10.74 23.66
N PRO A 95 3.78 9.51 23.14
CA PRO A 95 2.58 8.67 23.21
C PRO A 95 2.25 8.18 24.65
N ARG A 96 3.23 8.18 25.57
CA ARG A 96 3.02 7.83 26.96
C ARG A 96 2.34 8.96 27.76
N LEU A 97 2.65 10.19 27.39
CA LEU A 97 2.09 11.40 28.02
C LEU A 97 0.88 11.93 27.26
N GLU A 98 0.59 11.36 26.11
CA GLU A 98 -0.46 11.79 25.16
C GLU A 98 -0.43 13.29 24.86
N ARG A 99 0.77 13.85 24.72
CA ARG A 99 0.97 15.28 24.46
C ARG A 99 2.20 15.56 23.59
N PHE A 100 2.20 16.72 22.97
CA PHE A 100 3.38 17.26 22.33
C PHE A 100 4.33 17.87 23.36
N VAL A 101 5.59 17.51 23.30
CA VAL A 101 6.65 18.01 24.15
C VAL A 101 7.49 19.00 23.35
N LYS A 102 7.64 20.20 23.91
CA LYS A 102 8.48 21.24 23.33
C LYS A 102 9.94 20.91 23.50
N LEU A 103 10.71 21.07 22.43
CA LEU A 103 12.12 20.77 22.41
C LEU A 103 12.93 22.06 22.29
N GLN A 104 14.05 22.10 23.01
CA GLN A 104 15.06 23.11 22.80
C GLN A 104 15.93 22.69 21.60
N ALA A 105 15.49 23.03 20.41
CA ALA A 105 16.22 22.80 19.17
C ALA A 105 16.88 24.10 18.70
N PRO A 106 17.89 24.03 17.82
CA PRO A 106 18.40 25.23 17.16
C PRO A 106 17.25 26.00 16.49
N THR A 107 17.28 27.31 16.57
CA THR A 107 16.30 28.19 15.93
C THR A 107 16.24 27.87 14.44
N VAL A 108 15.09 27.45 13.96
CA VAL A 108 14.86 27.04 12.57
C VAL A 108 13.77 27.94 12.02
N SER A 109 14.07 28.68 10.95
CA SER A 109 13.04 29.46 10.26
C SER A 109 11.93 28.53 9.76
N THR A 110 10.67 28.91 9.99
CA THR A 110 9.49 28.13 9.60
C THR A 110 9.10 28.30 8.15
N GLU A 111 9.76 29.17 7.39
CA GLU A 111 9.49 29.33 5.97
C GLU A 111 9.83 28.08 5.18
N ASP A 112 8.85 27.53 4.47
CA ASP A 112 8.94 26.34 3.62
C ASP A 112 9.40 25.04 4.31
N MET A 113 9.17 24.91 5.61
CA MET A 113 9.61 23.74 6.39
C MET A 113 8.88 22.45 6.06
N ASP A 114 7.66 22.51 5.56
CA ASP A 114 6.91 21.37 5.02
C ASP A 114 7.69 20.63 3.92
N ARG A 115 8.43 21.38 3.12
CA ARG A 115 9.19 20.91 1.96
C ARG A 115 10.65 20.58 2.27
N ARG A 116 11.14 20.94 3.47
CA ARG A 116 12.55 20.83 3.87
C ARG A 116 12.78 19.95 5.09
N SER A 117 11.76 19.31 5.56
CA SER A 117 11.86 18.38 6.68
C SER A 117 11.05 17.11 6.42
N PHE A 118 11.46 16.02 7.05
CA PHE A 118 10.76 14.75 6.98
C PHE A 118 11.16 13.83 8.12
N VAL A 119 10.36 12.79 8.37
CA VAL A 119 10.65 11.72 9.32
C VAL A 119 10.98 10.44 8.57
N THR A 120 12.11 9.84 8.88
CA THR A 120 12.49 8.54 8.32
C THR A 120 11.69 7.40 8.97
N PRO A 121 11.61 6.21 8.35
CA PRO A 121 10.93 5.06 8.92
C PRO A 121 11.42 4.65 10.31
N ASN A 122 12.69 4.92 10.64
CA ASN A 122 13.26 4.66 11.97
C ASN A 122 13.08 5.81 12.97
N GLY A 123 12.16 6.74 12.73
CA GLY A 123 11.77 7.78 13.67
C GLY A 123 12.71 8.98 13.75
N ILE A 124 13.74 9.04 12.91
CA ILE A 124 14.67 10.17 12.90
C ILE A 124 14.05 11.32 12.12
N PHE A 125 13.98 12.47 12.75
CA PHE A 125 13.58 13.71 12.11
C PHE A 125 14.78 14.41 11.45
N TRP A 126 14.63 14.75 10.18
CA TRP A 126 15.63 15.44 9.40
C TRP A 126 15.14 16.82 8.99
N LEU A 127 16.03 17.77 9.05
CA LEU A 127 15.77 19.17 8.81
C LEU A 127 16.87 19.79 7.97
N PHE A 128 16.50 20.52 6.92
CA PHE A 128 17.38 21.28 6.05
C PHE A 128 17.16 22.78 6.25
N PRO A 129 17.87 23.43 7.19
CA PRO A 129 17.76 24.87 7.37
C PRO A 129 18.20 25.60 6.11
N GLN A 130 17.52 26.71 5.83
CA GLN A 130 17.88 27.56 4.70
C GLN A 130 19.29 28.12 4.91
N ASP A 131 20.07 28.17 3.84
CA ASP A 131 21.40 28.82 3.76
C ASP A 131 22.51 28.29 4.68
N THR A 132 22.30 27.21 5.41
CA THR A 132 23.35 26.71 6.33
C THR A 132 24.25 25.64 5.73
N GLY A 133 23.86 24.98 4.64
CA GLY A 133 24.60 23.84 4.08
C GLY A 133 24.75 22.68 5.08
N THR A 134 24.02 22.73 6.19
CA THR A 134 24.00 21.72 7.25
C THR A 134 22.68 20.99 7.25
N LEU A 135 22.77 19.69 7.45
CA LEU A 135 21.63 18.82 7.70
C LEU A 135 21.53 18.59 9.21
N ILE A 136 20.38 18.85 9.78
CA ILE A 136 20.14 18.60 11.20
C ILE A 136 19.38 17.30 11.35
N GLN A 137 19.93 16.38 12.14
CA GLN A 137 19.31 15.14 12.51
C GLN A 137 18.87 15.23 13.97
N VAL A 138 17.62 14.92 14.24
CA VAL A 138 17.05 14.87 15.59
C VAL A 138 16.49 13.49 15.85
N SER A 139 16.90 12.86 16.94
CA SER A 139 16.37 11.57 17.39
C SER A 139 16.00 11.67 18.85
N ILE A 140 15.07 10.80 19.28
CA ILE A 140 14.66 10.68 20.66
C ILE A 140 15.47 9.57 21.30
N ASP A 141 16.25 9.92 22.33
CA ASP A 141 17.09 8.96 23.03
C ASP A 141 16.31 8.25 24.15
N ASN A 142 15.41 8.98 24.82
CA ASN A 142 14.64 8.42 25.91
C ASN A 142 13.31 9.15 26.09
N PHE A 143 12.20 8.42 25.87
CA PHE A 143 10.83 8.91 26.05
C PHE A 143 10.47 9.23 27.50
N GLU A 144 11.10 8.59 28.49
CA GLU A 144 10.80 8.82 29.92
C GLU A 144 11.39 10.12 30.42
N LYS A 145 12.49 10.55 29.82
CA LYS A 145 13.21 11.76 30.22
C LYS A 145 13.00 12.93 29.27
N ASP A 146 12.16 12.76 28.25
CA ASP A 146 12.03 13.73 27.15
C ASP A 146 13.40 14.16 26.57
N SER A 147 14.36 13.21 26.58
CA SER A 147 15.72 13.52 26.15
C SER A 147 15.92 13.27 24.66
N LEU A 148 16.59 14.20 24.03
CA LEU A 148 16.85 14.23 22.61
C LEU A 148 18.34 14.21 22.30
N SER A 149 18.67 13.57 21.20
CA SER A 149 19.95 13.74 20.54
C SER A 149 19.78 14.60 19.30
N VAL A 150 20.45 15.71 19.28
CA VAL A 150 20.54 16.59 18.10
C VAL A 150 21.93 16.46 17.52
N LYS A 151 22.03 15.92 16.31
CA LYS A 151 23.31 15.73 15.60
C LYS A 151 23.34 16.62 14.35
N PRO A 152 23.97 17.78 14.38
CA PRO A 152 24.25 18.51 13.17
C PRO A 152 25.25 17.71 12.35
N THR A 153 24.85 17.31 11.15
CA THR A 153 25.73 16.64 10.21
C THR A 153 26.09 17.64 9.13
N ALA A 154 27.35 18.09 9.09
CA ALA A 154 27.83 18.90 7.99
C ALA A 154 27.74 18.06 6.70
N MET A 155 26.95 18.52 5.75
CA MET A 155 26.97 17.93 4.43
C MET A 155 28.28 18.30 3.77
N THR A 156 28.95 17.34 3.13
CA THR A 156 30.22 17.57 2.49
C THR A 156 30.14 18.72 1.47
N SER A 157 31.25 19.37 1.18
CA SER A 157 31.39 20.52 0.23
C SER A 157 30.77 20.26 -1.16
N ALA A 158 30.45 19.02 -1.49
CA ALA A 158 29.74 18.64 -2.71
C ALA A 158 28.22 18.93 -2.64
N PHE A 159 27.69 19.23 -1.45
CA PHE A 159 26.28 19.48 -1.24
C PHE A 159 26.08 20.93 -0.81
N HIS A 160 26.16 21.86 -1.76
CA HIS A 160 25.62 23.19 -1.60
C HIS A 160 24.36 23.29 -2.45
N PRO A 161 23.22 22.85 -1.93
CA PRO A 161 21.97 23.10 -2.65
C PRO A 161 21.76 24.62 -2.61
N LYS A 162 21.56 25.20 -3.76
CA LYS A 162 20.72 26.40 -3.84
C LYS A 162 19.43 26.02 -3.13
N ALA A 163 18.75 26.94 -2.50
CA ALA A 163 17.61 26.62 -1.62
C ALA A 163 16.83 25.38 -2.06
N ILE A 164 16.75 24.36 -1.19
CA ILE A 164 15.96 23.15 -1.46
C ILE A 164 14.50 23.55 -1.45
N ARG A 165 13.76 23.19 -2.50
CA ARG A 165 12.31 23.41 -2.58
C ARG A 165 11.52 22.20 -2.13
N HIS A 166 11.95 21.01 -2.54
CA HIS A 166 11.28 19.76 -2.20
C HIS A 166 12.32 18.72 -1.80
N ILE A 167 12.00 17.93 -0.79
CA ILE A 167 12.80 16.78 -0.37
C ILE A 167 11.89 15.61 -0.02
N PHE A 168 12.31 14.42 -0.37
CA PHE A 168 11.72 13.18 0.11
C PHE A 168 12.78 12.11 0.31
N TYR A 169 12.47 11.10 1.09
CA TYR A 169 13.37 10.03 1.45
C TYR A 169 12.88 8.69 0.91
N GLN A 170 13.74 7.97 0.21
CA GLN A 170 13.47 6.65 -0.32
C GLN A 170 14.75 5.82 -0.37
N ASN A 171 14.68 4.54 0.06
CA ASN A 171 15.77 3.57 -0.10
C ASN A 171 17.14 4.09 0.37
N ASN A 172 17.19 4.73 1.54
CA ASN A 172 18.39 5.34 2.11
C ASN A 172 19.02 6.46 1.26
N CYS A 173 18.23 7.04 0.36
CA CYS A 173 18.60 8.21 -0.44
C CYS A 173 17.68 9.38 -0.16
N PHE A 174 18.22 10.58 -0.19
CA PHE A 174 17.41 11.79 -0.31
C PHE A 174 17.25 12.15 -1.79
N CYS A 175 15.99 12.29 -2.20
CA CYS A 175 15.66 12.96 -3.44
C CYS A 175 15.32 14.41 -3.13
N PHE A 176 15.91 15.35 -3.84
CA PHE A 176 15.59 16.77 -3.62
C PHE A 176 15.62 17.57 -4.92
N ILE A 177 14.82 18.63 -4.92
CA ILE A 177 14.74 19.61 -6.00
C ILE A 177 15.16 20.96 -5.42
N ASP A 178 16.08 21.63 -6.09
CA ASP A 178 16.56 22.96 -5.70
C ASP A 178 15.78 24.10 -6.36
N SER A 179 16.17 25.33 -6.06
CA SER A 179 15.52 26.54 -6.60
C SER A 179 15.65 26.69 -8.13
N ASP A 180 16.63 26.04 -8.74
CA ASP A 180 16.81 26.02 -10.19
C ASP A 180 16.05 24.86 -10.84
N HIS A 181 15.26 24.12 -10.05
CA HIS A 181 14.49 22.93 -10.45
C HIS A 181 15.38 21.76 -10.88
N ASP A 182 16.61 21.72 -10.36
CA ASP A 182 17.48 20.58 -10.55
C ASP A 182 17.12 19.46 -9.57
N LEU A 183 16.86 18.27 -10.09
CA LEU A 183 16.56 17.06 -9.33
C LEU A 183 17.87 16.29 -9.07
N TYR A 184 18.06 15.95 -7.81
CA TYR A 184 19.22 15.20 -7.33
C TYR A 184 18.81 14.02 -6.46
N LEU A 185 19.69 13.00 -6.46
CA LEU A 185 19.74 11.94 -5.46
C LEU A 185 20.98 12.12 -4.59
N TYR A 186 20.84 11.95 -3.29
CA TYR A 186 21.95 11.89 -2.36
C TYR A 186 21.91 10.58 -1.59
N ASP A 187 22.91 9.73 -1.82
CA ASP A 187 23.07 8.46 -1.12
C ASP A 187 23.73 8.72 0.25
N LEU A 188 23.00 8.42 1.33
CA LEU A 188 23.46 8.60 2.71
C LEU A 188 24.63 7.69 3.06
N SER A 189 24.66 6.48 2.52
CA SER A 189 25.69 5.49 2.82
C SER A 189 27.01 5.85 2.14
N ARG A 190 26.94 6.23 0.89
CA ARG A 190 28.11 6.58 0.06
C ARG A 190 28.51 8.05 0.17
N LYS A 191 27.63 8.88 0.72
CA LYS A 191 27.78 10.34 0.80
C LYS A 191 28.05 10.98 -0.59
N THR A 192 27.38 10.46 -1.61
CA THR A 192 27.51 10.91 -2.99
C THR A 192 26.24 11.57 -3.48
N LYS A 193 26.40 12.70 -4.17
CA LYS A 193 25.32 13.42 -4.86
C LYS A 193 25.33 13.03 -6.33
N ILE A 194 24.18 12.64 -6.84
CA ILE A 194 23.95 12.27 -8.24
C ILE A 194 22.95 13.28 -8.81
N TYR A 195 23.36 14.02 -9.82
CA TYR A 195 22.46 14.85 -10.60
C TYR A 195 21.62 13.96 -11.52
N ILE A 196 20.31 14.15 -11.51
CA ILE A 196 19.40 13.42 -12.38
C ILE A 196 19.06 14.25 -13.61
N ARG A 197 18.40 15.39 -13.40
CA ARG A 197 17.99 16.27 -14.50
C ARG A 197 17.43 17.60 -14.00
N ASN A 198 17.31 18.57 -14.92
CA ASN A 198 16.56 19.79 -14.70
C ASN A 198 15.09 19.62 -15.09
N LEU A 199 14.19 20.08 -14.24
CA LEU A 199 12.73 19.98 -14.42
C LEU A 199 12.09 21.30 -14.91
N ALA A 200 12.86 22.38 -15.04
CA ALA A 200 12.32 23.70 -15.38
C ALA A 200 11.54 23.73 -16.71
N SER A 201 11.94 22.89 -17.68
CA SER A 201 11.23 22.80 -18.97
C SER A 201 9.84 22.16 -18.87
N LEU A 202 9.55 21.50 -17.75
CA LEU A 202 8.26 20.87 -17.50
C LEU A 202 7.30 21.79 -16.74
N LEU A 203 7.82 22.87 -16.16
CA LEU A 203 7.05 23.85 -15.44
C LEU A 203 6.55 24.92 -16.44
N ALA A 204 5.24 25.05 -16.58
CA ALA A 204 4.68 26.21 -17.25
C ALA A 204 4.86 27.44 -16.36
N TYR A 205 4.74 28.60 -16.96
CA TYR A 205 4.81 29.86 -16.23
C TYR A 205 3.76 29.90 -15.10
N GLY A 206 4.25 30.00 -13.86
CA GLY A 206 3.41 30.03 -12.67
C GLY A 206 2.96 28.66 -12.13
N ASP A 207 3.48 27.57 -12.68
CA ASP A 207 3.26 26.24 -12.13
C ASP A 207 4.25 25.91 -10.99
N ASP A 208 3.86 24.99 -10.12
CA ASP A 208 4.72 24.50 -9.02
C ASP A 208 4.59 22.99 -8.88
N ILE A 209 5.55 22.37 -8.21
CA ILE A 209 5.52 20.95 -7.85
C ILE A 209 4.74 20.83 -6.55
N GLU A 210 3.62 20.09 -6.58
CA GLU A 210 2.78 19.88 -5.41
C GLU A 210 3.23 18.66 -4.60
N GLY A 211 3.80 17.66 -5.26
CA GLY A 211 4.25 16.48 -4.55
C GLY A 211 5.19 15.61 -5.37
N ILE A 212 5.99 14.85 -4.65
CA ILE A 212 6.91 13.85 -5.20
C ILE A 212 6.79 12.61 -4.34
N VAL A 213 6.49 11.48 -4.96
CA VAL A 213 6.38 10.20 -4.25
C VAL A 213 7.08 9.08 -5.01
N PRO A 214 7.64 8.11 -4.27
CA PRO A 214 8.07 6.85 -4.87
C PRO A 214 6.84 6.07 -5.32
N PHE A 215 6.92 5.44 -6.49
CA PHE A 215 5.88 4.56 -6.99
C PHE A 215 6.53 3.33 -7.62
N HIS A 216 6.53 2.22 -6.89
CA HIS A 216 7.34 1.04 -7.20
C HIS A 216 8.84 1.39 -7.28
N GLU A 217 9.47 1.18 -8.43
CA GLU A 217 10.88 1.53 -8.66
C GLU A 217 11.06 2.95 -9.21
N ASP A 218 9.97 3.61 -9.61
CA ASP A 218 9.98 4.90 -10.27
C ASP A 218 9.64 6.05 -9.32
N ILE A 219 9.76 7.27 -9.81
CA ILE A 219 9.43 8.49 -9.08
C ILE A 219 8.27 9.18 -9.81
N ILE A 220 7.20 9.49 -9.08
CA ILE A 220 6.10 10.30 -9.60
C ILE A 220 6.27 11.73 -9.12
N ILE A 221 6.11 12.68 -10.03
CA ILE A 221 6.08 14.10 -9.74
C ILE A 221 4.73 14.66 -10.16
N ALA A 222 4.06 15.34 -9.23
CA ALA A 222 2.80 16.03 -9.45
C ALA A 222 3.02 17.53 -9.60
N PHE A 223 2.45 18.10 -10.64
CA PHE A 223 2.44 19.54 -10.88
C PHE A 223 1.04 20.11 -10.64
N ARG A 224 0.98 21.34 -10.12
CA ARG A 224 -0.30 21.99 -9.83
C ARG A 224 -1.22 22.04 -11.05
N THR A 225 -0.71 22.35 -12.23
CA THR A 225 -1.51 22.57 -13.44
C THR A 225 -1.11 21.68 -14.63
N HIS A 226 0.04 20.99 -14.56
CA HIS A 226 0.57 20.17 -15.66
C HIS A 226 0.38 18.66 -15.44
N GLY A 227 -0.37 18.27 -14.39
CA GLY A 227 -0.69 16.87 -14.13
C GLY A 227 0.45 16.06 -13.54
N LEU A 228 0.60 14.81 -13.98
CA LEU A 228 1.51 13.82 -13.44
C LEU A 228 2.53 13.36 -14.45
N ILE A 229 3.79 13.26 -14.01
CA ILE A 229 4.85 12.58 -14.76
C ILE A 229 5.42 11.42 -13.96
N ARG A 230 5.96 10.43 -14.66
CA ARG A 230 6.78 9.36 -14.13
C ARG A 230 8.20 9.50 -14.63
N LEU A 231 9.16 9.42 -13.71
CA LEU A 231 10.58 9.29 -14.02
C LEU A 231 10.94 7.82 -13.93
N CYS A 232 11.19 7.19 -15.08
CA CYS A 232 11.52 5.78 -15.17
C CYS A 232 12.97 5.53 -14.75
N THR A 233 13.21 5.01 -13.56
CA THR A 233 14.57 4.79 -13.03
C THR A 233 15.35 3.76 -13.82
N SER A 234 14.68 2.72 -14.32
CA SER A 234 15.25 1.68 -15.18
C SER A 234 15.70 2.20 -16.56
N HIS A 235 15.13 3.32 -17.02
CA HIS A 235 15.40 3.93 -18.33
C HIS A 235 16.10 5.29 -18.19
N LYS A 236 17.14 5.37 -17.35
CA LYS A 236 17.96 6.59 -17.17
C LYS A 236 17.14 7.84 -16.83
N PHE A 237 16.10 7.67 -16.03
CA PHE A 237 15.16 8.73 -15.63
C PHE A 237 14.47 9.41 -16.83
N GLU A 238 14.12 8.65 -17.86
CA GLU A 238 13.23 9.14 -18.91
C GLU A 238 11.88 9.55 -18.35
N ILE A 239 11.32 10.61 -18.94
CA ILE A 239 10.02 11.14 -18.52
C ILE A 239 8.92 10.48 -19.31
N GLU A 240 7.95 9.93 -18.60
CA GLU A 240 6.67 9.51 -19.13
C GLU A 240 5.57 10.41 -18.58
N MET A 241 4.76 10.97 -19.45
CA MET A 241 3.58 11.73 -19.07
C MET A 241 2.45 10.76 -18.74
N ILE A 242 1.98 10.78 -17.49
CA ILE A 242 0.84 9.96 -17.06
C ILE A 242 -0.48 10.66 -17.41
N ASP A 243 -0.62 11.92 -16.98
CA ASP A 243 -1.83 12.71 -17.22
C ASP A 243 -1.47 14.20 -17.31
N ARG A 244 -2.04 14.91 -18.29
CA ARG A 244 -1.78 16.34 -18.53
C ARG A 244 -2.91 17.26 -18.07
N ASN A 245 -4.08 16.70 -17.81
CA ASN A 245 -5.31 17.50 -17.71
C ASN A 245 -5.83 17.60 -16.27
N VAL A 246 -5.03 17.21 -15.29
CA VAL A 246 -5.40 17.17 -13.88
C VAL A 246 -4.72 18.32 -13.14
N ARG A 247 -5.49 19.11 -12.41
CA ARG A 247 -4.96 20.06 -11.42
C ARG A 247 -4.82 19.35 -10.09
N ILE A 248 -3.65 19.35 -9.52
CA ILE A 248 -3.31 18.51 -8.39
C ILE A 248 -3.03 19.38 -7.16
N TYR A 249 -3.56 18.96 -6.01
CA TYR A 249 -3.25 19.52 -4.71
C TYR A 249 -2.36 18.62 -3.87
N ASP A 250 -2.51 17.30 -4.02
CA ASP A 250 -1.75 16.34 -3.21
C ASP A 250 -1.69 14.99 -3.89
N ILE A 251 -0.66 14.22 -3.58
CA ILE A 251 -0.50 12.84 -4.06
C ILE A 251 -0.08 11.92 -2.90
N PHE A 252 -0.61 10.72 -2.90
CA PHE A 252 -0.30 9.71 -1.92
C PHE A 252 -0.13 8.34 -2.58
N HIS A 253 1.01 7.69 -2.33
CA HIS A 253 1.24 6.31 -2.74
C HIS A 253 0.88 5.36 -1.59
N ASP A 254 -0.05 4.44 -1.86
CA ASP A 254 -0.34 3.30 -0.99
C ASP A 254 0.52 2.11 -1.42
N PRO A 255 1.60 1.80 -0.69
CA PRO A 255 2.51 0.72 -1.08
C PRO A 255 1.90 -0.68 -0.87
N GLN A 256 0.87 -0.81 -0.03
CA GLN A 256 0.21 -2.11 0.22
C GLN A 256 -0.69 -2.50 -0.94
N GLN A 257 -1.36 -1.53 -1.55
CA GLN A 257 -2.26 -1.76 -2.68
C GLN A 257 -1.59 -1.46 -4.04
N GLY A 258 -0.41 -0.83 -4.04
CA GLY A 258 0.25 -0.39 -5.26
C GLY A 258 -0.53 0.70 -6.00
N ILE A 259 -1.27 1.54 -5.27
CA ILE A 259 -2.16 2.56 -5.80
C ILE A 259 -1.57 3.95 -5.53
N LEU A 260 -1.57 4.79 -6.55
CA LEU A 260 -1.32 6.22 -6.41
C LEU A 260 -2.68 6.96 -6.36
N TRP A 261 -2.91 7.62 -5.25
CA TRP A 261 -4.06 8.50 -5.06
C TRP A 261 -3.67 9.93 -5.35
N VAL A 262 -4.54 10.65 -6.04
CA VAL A 262 -4.32 12.04 -6.46
C VAL A 262 -5.51 12.88 -6.04
N GLY A 263 -5.28 13.81 -5.14
CA GLY A 263 -6.24 14.84 -4.76
C GLY A 263 -6.24 15.96 -5.79
N THR A 264 -7.43 16.33 -6.31
CA THR A 264 -7.55 17.26 -7.42
C THR A 264 -8.29 18.53 -7.05
N ASP A 265 -8.11 19.58 -7.86
CA ASP A 265 -8.90 20.81 -7.81
C ASP A 265 -10.22 20.60 -8.59
N GLY A 266 -11.26 20.21 -7.86
CA GLY A 266 -12.63 20.14 -8.37
C GLY A 266 -13.02 18.84 -9.10
N GLN A 267 -12.10 17.86 -9.27
CA GLN A 267 -12.42 16.56 -9.86
C GLN A 267 -12.49 15.43 -8.81
N GLY A 268 -12.37 15.76 -7.51
CA GLY A 268 -12.35 14.80 -6.44
C GLY A 268 -11.00 14.08 -6.30
N ALA A 269 -11.01 12.81 -5.94
CA ALA A 269 -9.82 11.98 -5.82
C ALA A 269 -9.75 11.00 -7.01
N LEU A 270 -8.60 10.97 -7.68
CA LEU A 270 -8.31 10.03 -8.76
C LEU A 270 -7.43 8.90 -8.23
N MET A 271 -7.59 7.74 -8.80
CA MET A 271 -6.85 6.54 -8.45
C MET A 271 -6.09 6.04 -9.68
N TYR A 272 -4.78 5.97 -9.57
CA TYR A 272 -3.91 5.39 -10.59
C TYR A 272 -3.29 4.11 -10.05
N SER A 273 -3.44 3.03 -10.77
CA SER A 273 -2.73 1.77 -10.52
C SER A 273 -1.84 1.45 -11.72
N ARG A 274 -0.76 0.71 -11.49
CA ARG A 274 -0.08 0.08 -12.61
C ARG A 274 -1.13 -0.76 -13.33
N LYS A 275 -1.19 -0.69 -14.66
CA LYS A 275 -2.02 -1.59 -15.45
C LYS A 275 -1.46 -3.00 -15.31
N GLN A 276 -1.69 -3.61 -14.16
CA GLN A 276 -1.73 -5.04 -14.06
C GLN A 276 -3.02 -5.44 -14.76
N ASP A 277 -2.97 -6.42 -15.64
CA ASP A 277 -4.19 -7.03 -16.11
C ASP A 277 -4.88 -7.58 -14.86
N ILE A 278 -5.86 -6.80 -14.35
CA ILE A 278 -6.60 -7.09 -13.12
C ILE A 278 -7.38 -8.41 -13.29
N ALA A 279 -7.51 -8.86 -14.52
CA ALA A 279 -8.09 -10.14 -14.88
C ALA A 279 -7.37 -10.74 -16.09
N THR A 280 -6.70 -11.85 -15.88
CA THR A 280 -6.21 -12.69 -16.96
C THR A 280 -7.30 -13.69 -17.34
N ASN A 281 -7.71 -13.68 -18.58
CA ASN A 281 -8.70 -14.61 -19.07
C ASN A 281 -8.04 -15.92 -19.51
N LEU A 282 -8.07 -16.93 -18.64
CA LEU A 282 -7.62 -18.27 -18.95
C LEU A 282 -8.78 -19.08 -19.54
N LEU A 283 -8.77 -19.26 -20.86
CA LEU A 283 -9.77 -20.09 -21.54
C LEU A 283 -9.40 -21.57 -21.39
N LEU A 284 -10.06 -22.30 -20.50
CA LEU A 284 -9.80 -23.75 -20.31
C LEU A 284 -9.92 -24.55 -21.60
N GLY A 285 -10.81 -24.15 -22.51
CA GLY A 285 -10.93 -24.74 -23.83
C GLY A 285 -9.70 -24.57 -24.73
N SER A 286 -8.81 -23.61 -24.45
CA SER A 286 -7.53 -23.48 -25.15
C SER A 286 -6.45 -24.45 -24.64
N LEU A 287 -6.60 -24.92 -23.40
CA LEU A 287 -5.71 -25.93 -22.81
C LEU A 287 -6.06 -27.34 -23.28
N SER A 288 -7.36 -27.64 -23.37
CA SER A 288 -7.86 -28.86 -23.96
C SER A 288 -9.29 -28.64 -24.48
N PRO A 289 -9.57 -29.01 -25.75
CA PRO A 289 -10.90 -28.81 -26.36
C PRO A 289 -12.02 -29.58 -25.65
N ASN A 290 -11.68 -30.62 -24.88
CA ASN A 290 -12.60 -31.52 -24.21
C ASN A 290 -12.86 -31.15 -22.75
N LEU A 291 -12.24 -30.09 -22.23
CA LEU A 291 -12.46 -29.66 -20.84
C LEU A 291 -13.82 -28.98 -20.70
N ASN A 292 -14.54 -29.33 -19.63
CA ASN A 292 -15.71 -28.60 -19.20
C ASN A 292 -15.31 -27.18 -18.76
N ARG A 293 -16.05 -26.20 -19.23
CA ARG A 293 -15.78 -24.77 -18.96
C ARG A 293 -16.31 -24.30 -17.62
N GLN A 294 -16.99 -25.17 -16.86
CA GLN A 294 -17.57 -24.80 -15.57
C GLN A 294 -16.58 -25.04 -14.44
N VAL A 295 -15.91 -23.96 -14.03
CA VAL A 295 -15.04 -23.93 -12.85
C VAL A 295 -15.89 -23.65 -11.63
N ARG A 296 -15.71 -24.42 -10.56
CA ARG A 296 -16.39 -24.27 -9.28
C ARG A 296 -15.48 -23.66 -8.20
N SER A 297 -14.21 -24.01 -8.22
CA SER A 297 -13.21 -23.51 -7.28
C SER A 297 -11.86 -23.29 -7.95
N ILE A 298 -11.10 -22.34 -7.43
CA ILE A 298 -9.75 -22.04 -7.86
C ILE A 298 -8.88 -21.92 -6.63
N MET A 299 -7.69 -22.47 -6.68
CA MET A 299 -6.70 -22.39 -5.60
C MET A 299 -5.31 -22.25 -6.20
N THR A 300 -4.45 -21.48 -5.55
CA THR A 300 -3.00 -21.47 -5.80
C THR A 300 -2.33 -22.21 -4.65
N ASP A 301 -1.46 -23.14 -4.97
CA ASP A 301 -0.70 -23.86 -3.95
C ASP A 301 0.55 -23.09 -3.48
N THR A 302 1.30 -23.68 -2.56
CA THR A 302 2.51 -23.09 -1.99
C THR A 302 3.68 -22.99 -2.98
N GLN A 303 3.59 -23.64 -4.13
CA GLN A 303 4.59 -23.60 -5.21
C GLN A 303 4.23 -22.62 -6.32
N GLY A 304 3.03 -22.02 -6.23
CA GLY A 304 2.50 -21.10 -7.22
C GLY A 304 1.75 -21.79 -8.37
N ASP A 305 1.52 -23.09 -8.28
CA ASP A 305 0.72 -23.82 -9.26
C ASP A 305 -0.77 -23.53 -9.09
N LEU A 306 -1.52 -23.52 -10.20
CA LEU A 306 -2.97 -23.28 -10.20
C LEU A 306 -3.74 -24.60 -10.25
N TRP A 307 -4.77 -24.66 -9.38
CA TRP A 307 -5.67 -25.78 -9.26
C TRP A 307 -7.11 -25.34 -9.49
N PHE A 308 -7.84 -26.06 -10.30
CA PHE A 308 -9.24 -25.77 -10.62
C PHE A 308 -10.11 -26.97 -10.33
N GLY A 309 -11.12 -26.78 -9.49
CA GLY A 309 -12.21 -27.73 -9.33
C GLY A 309 -13.24 -27.50 -10.43
N THR A 310 -13.53 -28.55 -11.21
CA THR A 310 -14.45 -28.48 -12.35
C THR A 310 -15.77 -29.19 -12.09
N LYS A 311 -16.78 -28.85 -12.88
CA LYS A 311 -18.05 -29.60 -12.89
C LYS A 311 -17.96 -30.73 -13.88
N GLY A 312 -17.51 -31.91 -13.42
CA GLY A 312 -17.53 -33.16 -14.19
C GLY A 312 -16.16 -33.65 -14.68
N ASP A 313 -15.19 -32.77 -14.90
CA ASP A 313 -13.86 -33.18 -15.39
C ASP A 313 -12.83 -33.40 -14.27
N GLY A 314 -13.25 -33.30 -13.02
CA GLY A 314 -12.36 -33.49 -11.89
C GLY A 314 -11.53 -32.27 -11.53
N LEU A 315 -10.32 -32.55 -11.07
CA LEU A 315 -9.34 -31.56 -10.63
C LEU A 315 -8.37 -31.26 -11.78
N LEU A 316 -8.30 -30.01 -12.19
CA LEU A 316 -7.36 -29.55 -13.20
C LEU A 316 -6.15 -28.89 -12.51
N HIS A 317 -4.96 -29.36 -12.82
CA HIS A 317 -3.69 -28.83 -12.36
C HIS A 317 -2.95 -28.13 -13.50
N ILE A 318 -2.46 -26.95 -13.26
CA ILE A 318 -1.63 -26.17 -14.18
C ILE A 318 -0.35 -25.78 -13.46
N SER A 319 0.75 -26.42 -13.82
CA SER A 319 2.05 -26.15 -13.21
C SER A 319 2.68 -24.87 -13.77
N ARG A 320 3.32 -24.11 -12.88
CA ARG A 320 4.11 -22.91 -13.20
C ARG A 320 3.39 -21.95 -14.14
N TYR A 321 2.18 -21.58 -13.72
CA TYR A 321 1.46 -20.52 -14.41
C TYR A 321 2.08 -19.18 -14.03
N ASP A 322 2.83 -18.59 -14.98
CA ASP A 322 3.33 -17.23 -14.88
C ASP A 322 2.64 -16.37 -15.93
N GLU A 323 2.32 -15.11 -15.60
CA GLU A 323 1.54 -14.23 -16.47
C GLU A 323 2.21 -14.09 -17.85
N GLY A 324 1.49 -14.52 -18.88
CA GLY A 324 1.94 -14.45 -20.28
C GLY A 324 2.77 -15.64 -20.78
N ILE A 325 3.08 -16.63 -19.97
CA ILE A 325 3.78 -17.85 -20.35
C ILE A 325 2.76 -18.99 -20.51
N LYS A 326 2.91 -19.81 -21.54
CA LYS A 326 2.12 -21.03 -21.66
C LYS A 326 2.47 -21.97 -20.51
N PRO A 327 1.48 -22.59 -19.83
CA PRO A 327 1.76 -23.50 -18.74
C PRO A 327 2.66 -24.65 -19.21
N GLU A 328 3.66 -25.00 -18.40
CA GLU A 328 4.59 -26.08 -18.74
C GLU A 328 3.86 -27.41 -18.82
N LYS A 329 2.88 -27.65 -17.96
CA LYS A 329 2.10 -28.86 -17.91
C LYS A 329 0.66 -28.58 -17.49
N THR A 330 -0.27 -29.21 -18.16
CA THR A 330 -1.69 -29.24 -17.77
C THR A 330 -2.11 -30.69 -17.58
N GLU A 331 -2.67 -31.00 -16.42
CA GLU A 331 -3.05 -32.35 -16.03
C GLU A 331 -4.47 -32.37 -15.44
N VAL A 332 -5.24 -33.39 -15.79
CA VAL A 332 -6.56 -33.64 -15.22
C VAL A 332 -6.47 -34.83 -14.29
N ILE A 333 -6.83 -34.64 -13.02
CA ILE A 333 -6.74 -35.65 -11.97
C ILE A 333 -8.15 -36.02 -11.54
N ALA A 334 -8.44 -37.30 -11.54
CA ALA A 334 -9.67 -37.89 -11.02
C ALA A 334 -9.35 -39.24 -10.38
N PRO A 335 -10.15 -39.71 -9.41
CA PRO A 335 -10.00 -41.02 -8.82
C PRO A 335 -10.04 -42.14 -9.85
N GLU A 336 -9.35 -43.24 -9.58
CA GLU A 336 -9.38 -44.44 -10.45
C GLU A 336 -10.83 -44.90 -10.64
N GLY A 337 -11.17 -45.27 -11.89
CA GLY A 337 -12.49 -45.74 -12.28
C GLY A 337 -13.51 -44.63 -12.62
N ARG A 338 -13.19 -43.37 -12.37
CA ARG A 338 -14.01 -42.21 -12.78
C ARG A 338 -13.42 -41.59 -14.05
N GLN A 339 -13.66 -42.20 -15.17
CA GLN A 339 -13.23 -41.69 -16.47
C GLN A 339 -14.12 -40.52 -16.92
N LYS A 340 -13.54 -39.61 -17.72
CA LYS A 340 -14.24 -38.51 -18.38
C LYS A 340 -15.55 -39.00 -19.00
N ALA A 341 -16.65 -38.32 -18.65
CA ALA A 341 -17.90 -38.55 -19.37
C ALA A 341 -17.74 -37.99 -20.79
N THR A 342 -17.67 -38.88 -21.74
CA THR A 342 -17.70 -38.53 -23.17
C THR A 342 -19.12 -38.28 -23.67
N ASP A 343 -20.12 -38.53 -22.83
CA ASP A 343 -21.54 -38.36 -23.13
C ASP A 343 -22.24 -37.61 -21.99
N TYR A 344 -22.75 -36.43 -22.28
CA TYR A 344 -23.50 -35.56 -21.36
C TYR A 344 -24.74 -36.18 -20.68
N ARG A 345 -25.09 -37.40 -21.03
CA ARG A 345 -26.26 -38.11 -20.51
C ARG A 345 -25.96 -39.10 -19.37
N LYS A 346 -24.67 -39.23 -18.93
CA LYS A 346 -24.30 -40.17 -17.85
C LYS A 346 -23.70 -39.43 -16.65
N TRP A 347 -24.55 -38.79 -15.87
CA TRP A 347 -24.20 -38.07 -14.64
C TRP A 347 -23.55 -38.96 -13.55
N GLU A 348 -23.71 -40.27 -13.60
CA GLU A 348 -23.24 -41.19 -12.57
C GLU A 348 -21.70 -41.44 -12.56
N ARG A 349 -20.96 -40.91 -13.51
CA ARG A 349 -19.49 -41.12 -13.64
C ARG A 349 -18.66 -39.86 -13.62
N GLU A 350 -19.28 -38.72 -13.42
CA GLU A 350 -18.59 -37.42 -13.40
C GLU A 350 -17.99 -37.15 -12.03
N PHE A 351 -16.76 -36.64 -12.00
CA PHE A 351 -16.11 -36.20 -10.77
C PHE A 351 -16.26 -34.68 -10.63
N HIS A 352 -17.22 -34.28 -9.82
CA HIS A 352 -17.50 -32.87 -9.55
C HIS A 352 -16.68 -32.40 -8.36
N VAL A 353 -15.84 -31.39 -8.54
CA VAL A 353 -15.06 -30.75 -7.47
C VAL A 353 -15.65 -29.38 -7.19
N TYR A 354 -16.26 -29.21 -6.03
CA TYR A 354 -16.99 -28.00 -5.66
C TYR A 354 -16.09 -26.98 -4.95
N ILE A 355 -15.20 -27.45 -4.08
CA ILE A 355 -14.31 -26.60 -3.30
C ILE A 355 -12.90 -27.20 -3.18
N LEU A 356 -11.91 -26.35 -3.17
CA LEU A 356 -10.51 -26.64 -2.87
C LEU A 356 -10.08 -25.82 -1.66
N LYS A 357 -9.40 -26.46 -0.70
CA LYS A 357 -8.93 -25.81 0.51
C LYS A 357 -7.52 -26.26 0.86
N GLN A 358 -6.54 -25.36 0.76
CA GLN A 358 -5.17 -25.62 1.22
C GLN A 358 -5.18 -26.03 2.68
N SER A 359 -4.59 -27.17 3.03
CA SER A 359 -4.42 -27.56 4.41
C SER A 359 -3.36 -26.72 5.10
N ARG A 360 -3.60 -26.40 6.38
CA ARG A 360 -2.65 -25.72 7.25
C ARG A 360 -1.76 -26.69 8.02
N TYR A 361 -2.18 -27.93 8.15
CA TYR A 361 -1.58 -28.95 9.03
C TYR A 361 -0.96 -30.10 8.26
N TYR A 362 -1.40 -30.36 7.03
CA TYR A 362 -0.93 -31.46 6.20
C TYR A 362 -0.32 -30.92 4.90
N ASN A 363 0.65 -31.64 4.35
CA ASN A 363 1.29 -31.25 3.10
C ASN A 363 0.42 -31.61 1.88
N GLY A 364 -0.62 -30.81 1.65
CA GLY A 364 -1.62 -31.05 0.63
C GLY A 364 -2.85 -30.17 0.79
N PHE A 365 -3.94 -30.54 0.16
CA PHE A 365 -5.18 -29.81 0.23
C PHE A 365 -6.43 -30.71 0.19
N TRP A 366 -7.49 -30.20 0.76
CA TRP A 366 -8.80 -30.84 0.82
C TRP A 366 -9.62 -30.53 -0.43
N LEU A 367 -10.41 -31.51 -0.88
CA LEU A 367 -11.40 -31.34 -1.94
C LEU A 367 -12.78 -31.74 -1.42
N GLY A 368 -13.71 -30.78 -1.48
CA GLY A 368 -15.12 -31.07 -1.37
C GLY A 368 -15.69 -31.41 -2.76
N THR A 369 -16.35 -32.56 -2.86
CA THR A 369 -16.79 -33.08 -4.15
C THR A 369 -18.27 -33.47 -4.12
N GLY A 370 -18.79 -33.90 -5.27
CA GLY A 370 -20.01 -34.69 -5.35
C GLY A 370 -19.87 -36.03 -4.61
N THR A 371 -20.68 -36.96 -4.88
CA THR A 371 -20.67 -38.28 -4.18
C THR A 371 -19.51 -39.18 -4.60
N PRO A 372 -18.76 -39.75 -3.65
CA PRO A 372 -18.66 -39.50 -2.22
C PRO A 372 -17.79 -38.28 -1.90
N GLY A 373 -18.20 -37.47 -0.94
CA GLY A 373 -17.99 -36.05 -0.77
C GLY A 373 -16.59 -35.50 -0.46
N LEU A 374 -15.68 -36.25 0.18
CA LEU A 374 -14.41 -35.67 0.66
C LEU A 374 -13.19 -36.41 0.18
N TYR A 375 -12.23 -35.65 -0.34
CA TYR A 375 -10.93 -36.16 -0.77
C TYR A 375 -9.79 -35.28 -0.19
N PHE A 376 -8.59 -35.87 -0.13
CA PHE A 376 -7.35 -35.19 0.15
C PHE A 376 -6.34 -35.42 -0.96
N TYR A 377 -5.73 -34.37 -1.47
CA TYR A 377 -4.60 -34.46 -2.39
C TYR A 377 -3.31 -34.24 -1.64
N SER A 378 -2.40 -35.20 -1.66
CA SER A 378 -1.09 -35.15 -1.04
C SER A 378 -0.03 -34.66 -2.04
N TYR A 379 0.77 -33.65 -1.62
CA TYR A 379 1.90 -33.19 -2.42
C TYR A 379 3.11 -34.14 -2.36
N ASP A 380 3.20 -34.97 -1.30
CA ASP A 380 4.36 -35.85 -1.09
C ASP A 380 4.43 -36.98 -2.11
N ASP A 381 3.31 -37.58 -2.42
CA ASP A 381 3.18 -38.72 -3.30
C ASP A 381 2.34 -38.41 -4.56
N HIS A 382 1.84 -37.20 -4.71
CA HIS A 382 1.00 -36.75 -5.81
C HIS A 382 -0.26 -37.61 -5.99
N THR A 383 -0.86 -38.05 -4.89
CA THR A 383 -2.05 -38.92 -4.92
C THR A 383 -3.30 -38.21 -4.42
N LEU A 384 -4.42 -38.56 -5.05
CA LEU A 384 -5.75 -38.16 -4.65
C LEU A 384 -6.43 -39.31 -3.91
N GLN A 385 -6.69 -39.14 -2.62
CA GLN A 385 -7.23 -40.16 -1.75
C GLN A 385 -8.61 -39.77 -1.25
N GLN A 386 -9.56 -40.71 -1.28
CA GLN A 386 -10.85 -40.54 -0.62
C GLN A 386 -10.66 -40.65 0.90
N VAL A 387 -11.29 -39.73 1.62
CA VAL A 387 -11.31 -39.81 3.09
C VAL A 387 -12.29 -40.86 3.53
N GLU A 388 -11.78 -41.93 4.18
CA GLU A 388 -12.62 -43.02 4.71
C GLU A 388 -13.38 -42.58 5.96
N GLY A 389 -14.59 -43.12 6.17
CA GLY A 389 -15.41 -42.86 7.33
C GLY A 389 -16.88 -42.75 6.99
N HIS A 390 -17.67 -42.15 7.87
CA HIS A 390 -19.13 -41.98 7.69
C HIS A 390 -19.53 -41.23 6.39
N LEU A 391 -18.60 -40.52 5.76
CA LEU A 391 -18.85 -39.81 4.50
C LEU A 391 -18.67 -40.68 3.27
N SER A 392 -17.95 -41.81 3.37
CA SER A 392 -17.69 -42.70 2.23
C SER A 392 -18.91 -43.51 1.81
N ASP A 393 -19.86 -43.76 2.73
CA ASP A 393 -21.03 -44.57 2.51
C ASP A 393 -22.30 -43.78 2.17
N THR A 394 -22.18 -42.44 2.13
CA THR A 394 -23.34 -41.55 1.97
C THR A 394 -23.29 -40.79 0.64
N THR A 395 -24.47 -40.42 0.17
CA THR A 395 -24.65 -39.52 -0.98
C THR A 395 -24.43 -38.04 -0.59
N VAL A 396 -23.44 -37.77 0.27
CA VAL A 396 -23.16 -36.44 0.77
C VAL A 396 -22.30 -35.68 -0.25
N GLU A 397 -22.75 -34.51 -0.63
CA GLU A 397 -21.99 -33.53 -1.39
C GLU A 397 -21.33 -32.51 -0.44
N VAL A 398 -20.06 -32.21 -0.65
CA VAL A 398 -19.32 -31.25 0.19
C VAL A 398 -19.08 -29.95 -0.59
N HIS A 399 -19.75 -28.90 -0.15
CA HIS A 399 -19.72 -27.59 -0.82
C HIS A 399 -18.83 -26.56 -0.14
N ASP A 400 -18.47 -26.76 1.13
CA ASP A 400 -17.55 -25.89 1.88
C ASP A 400 -16.74 -26.69 2.90
N LEU A 401 -15.60 -26.16 3.30
CA LEU A 401 -14.64 -26.80 4.18
C LEU A 401 -14.00 -25.79 5.12
N HIS A 402 -13.92 -26.11 6.41
CA HIS A 402 -13.18 -25.32 7.37
C HIS A 402 -12.32 -26.19 8.28
N GLU A 403 -11.01 -25.99 8.21
CA GLU A 403 -10.02 -26.68 9.02
C GLU A 403 -9.77 -25.87 10.29
N GLU A 404 -10.22 -26.37 11.43
CA GLU A 404 -10.07 -25.70 12.73
C GLU A 404 -8.69 -26.00 13.35
N ASN A 405 -8.28 -27.26 13.32
CA ASN A 405 -7.01 -27.75 13.84
C ASN A 405 -6.57 -29.01 13.10
N ASP A 406 -5.46 -29.65 13.53
CA ASP A 406 -4.91 -30.86 12.92
C ASP A 406 -5.82 -32.10 13.00
N SER A 407 -6.88 -32.07 13.79
CA SER A 407 -7.77 -33.20 14.05
C SER A 407 -9.23 -32.88 13.73
N THR A 408 -9.57 -31.65 13.41
CA THR A 408 -10.95 -31.21 13.24
C THR A 408 -11.16 -30.47 11.92
N LEU A 409 -11.97 -31.03 11.06
CA LEU A 409 -12.41 -30.44 9.79
C LEU A 409 -13.95 -30.37 9.80
N TYR A 410 -14.48 -29.18 9.63
CA TYR A 410 -15.92 -28.95 9.42
C TYR A 410 -16.26 -29.01 7.93
N ILE A 411 -17.37 -29.65 7.63
CA ILE A 411 -17.87 -29.89 6.28
C ILE A 411 -19.35 -29.55 6.20
#